data_5a5e66e2ac3f19de82ea566112c80c9e
#
_entry.id   5a5e66e2ac3f19de82ea566112c80c9e
#
_cell.length_a   1.000
_cell.length_b   1.000
_cell.length_c   1.000
_cell.angle_alpha   90.00
_cell.angle_beta   90.00
_cell.angle_gamma   90.00
#
_symmetry.space_group_name_H-M   'P 1'
#
loop_
_entity.id
_entity.type
_entity.pdbx_description
1 polymer ?
#
loop_
_entity_poly.entity_id
_entity_poly.type
_entity_poly.pdbx_seq_one_letter_code
_entity_poly.pdbx_strand_id
1 'polypeptide(L)' 'MKILQTPACQRQFRLVDIQGAPHPVLDDLYESLDAAWGEAMDWWETQWGTGPGPVEIGVEVSTASGDWRTLRYPGS' A
#
# COMPACT_ATOMS: atom_id res chain seq x y z
N MET A 1 21.51 22.14 2.66
CA MET A 1 21.20 21.37 2.63
C MET A 1 20.44 20.83 3.05
N LYS A 2 19.95 20.64 2.99
CA LYS A 2 19.25 20.05 3.36
C LYS A 2 19.15 19.02 3.73
N ILE A 3 19.12 18.72 4.14
CA ILE A 3 19.11 17.96 4.60
C ILE A 3 18.75 17.29 4.94
N LEU A 4 18.88 17.24 5.23
CA LEU A 4 18.62 16.51 5.75
C LEU A 4 17.49 16.12 6.19
N GLN A 5 16.75 16.23 5.96
CA GLN A 5 15.57 15.65 6.23
C GLN A 5 15.72 14.29 6.51
N THR A 6 15.27 13.83 7.54
CA THR A 6 15.53 12.48 7.87
C THR A 6 14.55 11.59 7.19
N PRO A 7 15.00 10.58 6.54
CA PRO A 7 14.12 9.62 5.92
C PRO A 7 13.25 8.87 6.91
N ALA A 8 13.66 8.87 8.16
CA ALA A 8 12.88 8.16 9.18
C ALA A 8 11.48 8.71 9.31
N CYS A 9 11.27 9.97 8.95
CA CYS A 9 9.96 10.57 9.00
C CYS A 9 9.14 10.27 7.77
N GLN A 10 9.75 9.69 6.76
CA GLN A 10 9.06 9.42 5.53
C GLN A 10 8.71 7.97 5.47
N ARG A 11 7.44 7.68 5.60
CA ARG A 11 6.97 6.32 5.53
C ARG A 11 6.60 6.00 4.11
N GLN A 12 6.80 4.75 3.74
CA GLN A 12 6.43 4.25 2.45
C GLN A 12 5.34 3.22 2.64
N PHE A 13 4.37 3.24 1.75
CA PHE A 13 3.24 2.33 1.81
C PHE A 13 3.29 1.42 0.60
N ARG A 14 2.89 0.18 0.77
CA ARG A 14 2.85 -0.76 -0.34
C ARG A 14 1.58 -1.58 -0.28
N LEU A 15 1.20 -2.10 -1.44
CA LEU A 15 0.03 -2.95 -1.55
C LEU A 15 0.50 -4.40 -1.64
N VAL A 16 -0.22 -5.27 -0.96
CA VAL A 16 0.14 -6.69 -0.91
C VAL A 16 -1.06 -7.52 -1.32
N ASP A 17 -0.79 -8.75 -1.75
CA ASP A 17 -1.84 -9.67 -2.16
C ASP A 17 -2.40 -10.39 -0.94
N ILE A 18 -3.27 -11.37 -1.20
CA ILE A 18 -3.96 -12.09 -0.13
C ILE A 18 -2.98 -12.87 0.74
N GLN A 19 -1.81 -13.16 0.24
CA GLN A 19 -0.80 -13.90 0.98
C GLN A 19 0.21 -13.00 1.67
N GLY A 20 0.06 -11.69 1.52
CA GLY A 20 0.98 -10.76 2.15
C GLY A 20 2.22 -10.47 1.33
N ALA A 21 2.31 -10.99 0.12
CA ALA A 21 3.44 -10.71 -0.77
C ALA A 21 3.15 -9.42 -1.55
N PRO A 22 4.16 -8.76 -2.09
CA PRO A 22 3.91 -7.57 -2.91
C PRO A 22 2.93 -7.86 -4.02
N HIS A 23 1.99 -6.94 -4.23
CA HIS A 23 0.95 -7.16 -5.23
C HIS A 23 1.58 -7.26 -6.62
N PRO A 24 1.19 -8.26 -7.41
CA PRO A 24 1.87 -8.50 -8.69
C PRO A 24 1.68 -7.39 -9.72
N VAL A 25 0.63 -6.58 -9.59
CA VAL A 25 0.37 -5.50 -10.54
C VAL A 25 0.68 -4.14 -9.92
N LEU A 26 0.27 -3.96 -8.67
CA LEU A 26 0.41 -2.69 -7.98
C LEU A 26 1.65 -2.70 -7.08
N ASP A 27 2.78 -3.06 -7.67
CA ASP A 27 4.03 -3.24 -6.93
C ASP A 27 4.84 -1.95 -6.94
N ASP A 28 4.26 -0.90 -6.38
CA ASP A 28 4.92 0.39 -6.24
C ASP A 28 4.97 0.79 -4.79
N LEU A 29 5.76 1.80 -4.50
CA LEU A 29 5.79 2.41 -3.19
C LEU A 29 5.03 3.72 -3.25
N TYR A 30 4.21 3.96 -2.24
CA TYR A 30 3.35 5.13 -2.20
C TYR A 30 3.73 5.99 -1.01
N GLU A 31 3.45 7.27 -1.11
CA GLU A 31 3.85 8.21 -0.08
C GLU A 31 2.81 8.36 1.03
N SER A 32 1.61 7.83 0.83
CA SER A 32 0.57 7.91 1.85
C SER A 32 -0.38 6.75 1.69
N LEU A 33 -1.13 6.50 2.76
CA LEU A 33 -2.17 5.47 2.72
C LEU A 33 -3.23 5.82 1.67
N ASP A 34 -3.60 7.11 1.59
CA ASP A 34 -4.59 7.54 0.63
C ASP A 34 -4.11 7.29 -0.80
N ALA A 35 -2.84 7.56 -1.08
CA ALA A 35 -2.30 7.33 -2.41
C ALA A 35 -2.31 5.84 -2.74
N ALA A 36 -1.88 5.00 -1.80
CA ALA A 36 -1.86 3.57 -2.02
C ALA A 36 -3.27 3.02 -2.23
N TRP A 37 -4.18 3.41 -1.35
CA TRP A 37 -5.54 2.87 -1.44
C TRP A 37 -6.27 3.41 -2.66
N GLY A 38 -6.00 4.66 -3.06
CA GLY A 38 -6.58 5.22 -4.27
C GLY A 38 -6.19 4.43 -5.51
N GLU A 39 -4.92 4.02 -5.59
CA GLU A 39 -4.47 3.19 -6.69
C GLU A 39 -5.16 1.82 -6.67
N ALA A 40 -5.29 1.24 -5.49
CA ALA A 40 -5.96 -0.05 -5.35
C ALA A 40 -7.41 0.05 -5.80
N MET A 41 -8.10 1.10 -5.40
CA MET A 41 -9.50 1.29 -5.78
C MET A 41 -9.64 1.49 -7.28
N ASP A 42 -8.77 2.30 -7.88
CA ASP A 42 -8.81 2.52 -9.31
C ASP A 42 -8.58 1.23 -10.08
N TRP A 43 -7.58 0.47 -9.67
CA TRP A 43 -7.27 -0.78 -10.33
C TRP A 43 -8.43 -1.76 -10.19
N TRP A 44 -9.01 -1.83 -9.00
CA TRP A 44 -10.12 -2.75 -8.74
C TRP A 44 -11.32 -2.41 -9.62
N GLU A 45 -11.65 -1.13 -9.73
CA GLU A 45 -12.77 -0.72 -10.56
C GLU A 45 -12.53 -1.02 -12.03
N THR A 46 -11.30 -0.87 -12.49
CA THR A 46 -10.95 -1.17 -13.86
C THR A 46 -11.11 -2.67 -14.15
N GLN A 47 -10.76 -3.50 -13.19
CA GLN A 47 -10.79 -4.94 -13.38
C GLN A 47 -12.19 -5.54 -13.15
N TRP A 48 -12.88 -5.05 -12.16
CA TRP A 48 -14.11 -5.69 -11.70
C TRP A 48 -15.33 -4.82 -11.84
N GLY A 49 -15.18 -3.55 -12.07
CA GLY A 49 -16.29 -2.62 -12.18
C GLY A 49 -16.83 -2.23 -10.83
N THR A 50 -18.12 -2.47 -10.63
CA THR A 50 -18.71 -2.11 -9.35
C THR A 50 -18.53 -3.21 -8.33
N GLY A 51 -18.70 -2.87 -7.08
CA GLY A 51 -18.58 -3.86 -6.03
C GLY A 51 -18.09 -3.22 -4.75
N PRO A 52 -17.83 -4.04 -3.74
CA PRO A 52 -17.42 -3.52 -2.44
C PRO A 52 -16.01 -2.97 -2.41
N GLY A 53 -15.26 -3.13 -3.46
CA GLY A 53 -13.90 -2.63 -3.51
C GLY A 53 -12.87 -3.75 -3.32
N PRO A 54 -11.60 -3.38 -3.22
CA PRO A 54 -10.52 -4.37 -3.23
C PRO A 54 -10.39 -5.08 -1.90
N VAL A 55 -11.07 -6.22 -1.80
CA VAL A 55 -11.05 -7.01 -0.57
C VAL A 55 -9.85 -7.93 -0.49
N GLU A 56 -9.16 -8.17 -1.60
CA GLU A 56 -8.01 -9.06 -1.63
C GLU A 56 -6.69 -8.31 -1.58
N ILE A 57 -6.73 -7.01 -1.35
CA ILE A 57 -5.53 -6.20 -1.33
C ILE A 57 -5.32 -5.68 0.08
N GLY A 58 -4.14 -5.92 0.61
CA GLY A 58 -3.76 -5.36 1.90
C GLY A 58 -2.82 -4.19 1.73
N VAL A 59 -2.62 -3.45 2.81
CA VAL A 59 -1.73 -2.30 2.81
C VAL A 59 -0.74 -2.45 3.96
N GLU A 60 0.53 -2.22 3.67
CA GLU A 60 1.58 -2.23 4.67
C GLU A 60 2.33 -0.91 4.64
N VAL A 61 2.85 -0.53 5.77
CA VAL A 61 3.65 0.69 5.90
C VAL A 61 5.02 0.34 6.44
N SER A 62 6.04 1.01 5.92
CA SER A 62 7.39 0.80 6.40
C SER A 62 7.57 1.43 7.79
N THR A 63 8.44 0.83 8.58
CA THR A 63 8.78 1.37 9.89
C THR A 63 10.18 1.96 9.86
N ALA A 64 10.53 2.69 10.91
CA ALA A 64 11.85 3.29 11.01
C ALA A 64 12.96 2.25 11.04
N SER A 65 12.66 1.05 11.49
CA SER A 65 13.65 -0.02 11.54
C SER A 65 13.74 -0.83 10.25
N GLY A 66 12.96 -0.46 9.25
CA GLY A 66 13.01 -1.16 7.97
C GLY A 66 12.04 -2.31 7.82
N ASP A 67 11.21 -2.51 8.81
CA ASP A 67 10.19 -3.55 8.75
C ASP A 67 8.91 -3.02 8.12
N TRP A 68 7.97 -3.91 7.89
CA TRP A 68 6.67 -3.56 7.36
C TRP A 68 5.60 -3.90 8.38
N ARG A 69 4.66 -2.99 8.56
CA ARG A 69 3.53 -3.22 9.45
C ARG A 69 2.25 -3.20 8.64
N THR A 70 1.36 -4.12 8.93
CA THR A 70 0.08 -4.21 8.21
C THR A 70 -0.89 -3.18 8.75
N LEU A 71 -1.39 -2.34 7.85
CA LEU A 71 -2.44 -1.39 8.18
C LEU A 71 -3.80 -1.94 7.82
N ARG A 72 -3.87 -2.75 6.78
CA ARG A 72 -5.12 -3.31 6.33
C ARG A 72 -4.86 -4.71 5.85
N TYR A 73 -5.50 -5.67 6.45
CA TYR A 73 -5.30 -7.07 6.08
C TYR A 73 -6.10 -7.41 4.82
N PRO A 74 -5.51 -8.19 3.91
CA PRO A 74 -6.28 -8.65 2.75
C PRO A 74 -7.43 -9.54 3.23
N GLY A 75 -8.56 -9.39 2.58
CA GLY A 75 -9.71 -10.21 2.91
C GLY A 75 -10.57 -9.70 4.03
N SER A 76 -10.22 -8.55 4.61
CA SER A 76 -11.03 -8.03 5.70
C SER A 76 -11.91 -6.86 5.27
#